data_646f01b60357886d263213159aa6eb25
#
_entry.id   646f01b60357886d263213159aa6eb25
#
_cell.length_a   1.000
_cell.length_b   1.000
_cell.length_c   1.000
_cell.angle_alpha   90.00
_cell.angle_beta   90.00
_cell.angle_gamma   90.00
#
_symmetry.space_group_name_H-M   'P 1'
#
loop_
_entity.id
_entity.type
_entity.pdbx_description
1 polymer ?
#
loop_
_entity_poly.entity_id
_entity_poly.type
_entity_poly.pdbx_seq_one_letter_code
_entity_poly.pdbx_strand_id
1 'polypeptide(L)'
;MQAYLNDPALKEDFVAEIKKHQEADQIIQGTYGKGSGESWKGCAVGCSIHSLNRLQGKRYDTSNHKVYETALGIPEWLARLEDGIFEELPVEKAKQWPLCFASAISVGADLEPVKYKFCAFLLSRNIERILSLDIASELKDQVVQAIRGVLNLHEAAVATGKWDEEAAAAAADYELFADKLIELLQEAQS
;
A
#
# COMPACT_ATOMS: atom_id res chain seq x y z
N MET A 1 -2.26 -10.61 -12.63
CA MET A 1 -1.44 -9.56 -13.31
C MET A 1 0.03 -9.90 -13.13
N GLN A 2 0.88 -9.68 -14.13
CA GLN A 2 2.31 -10.01 -14.04
C GLN A 2 3.15 -8.74 -13.92
N ALA A 3 3.93 -8.65 -12.86
CA ALA A 3 4.78 -7.49 -12.59
C ALA A 3 5.75 -7.24 -13.75
N TYR A 4 5.94 -5.96 -14.06
CA TYR A 4 6.69 -5.46 -15.20
C TYR A 4 6.22 -6.03 -16.54
N LEU A 5 4.92 -6.42 -16.63
CA LEU A 5 4.33 -7.02 -17.83
C LEU A 5 5.15 -8.24 -18.32
N ASN A 6 5.85 -8.91 -17.43
CA ASN A 6 6.79 -10.00 -17.70
C ASN A 6 7.96 -9.60 -18.64
N ASP A 7 8.34 -8.33 -18.64
CA ASP A 7 9.43 -7.78 -19.48
C ASP A 7 10.62 -7.33 -18.59
N PRO A 8 11.76 -8.04 -18.66
CA PRO A 8 12.97 -7.68 -17.93
C PRO A 8 13.55 -6.31 -18.34
N ALA A 9 13.43 -5.93 -19.63
CA ALA A 9 13.94 -4.65 -20.11
C ALA A 9 13.14 -3.49 -19.52
N LEU A 10 11.81 -3.62 -19.45
CA LEU A 10 10.95 -2.64 -18.79
C LEU A 10 11.37 -2.42 -17.33
N LYS A 11 11.64 -3.50 -16.58
CA LYS A 11 12.14 -3.38 -15.19
C LYS A 11 13.46 -2.65 -15.13
N GLU A 12 14.44 -3.05 -15.94
CA GLU A 12 15.77 -2.46 -15.95
C GLU A 12 15.71 -0.96 -16.24
N ASP A 13 15.01 -0.57 -17.29
CA ASP A 13 14.84 0.83 -17.69
C ASP A 13 14.10 1.64 -16.59
N PHE A 14 13.03 1.10 -16.05
CA PHE A 14 12.26 1.76 -15.00
C PHE A 14 13.09 1.99 -13.73
N VAL A 15 13.79 0.95 -13.24
CA VAL A 15 14.66 1.04 -12.06
C VAL A 15 15.79 2.04 -12.30
N ALA A 16 16.36 2.08 -13.51
CA ALA A 16 17.39 3.05 -13.88
C ALA A 16 16.86 4.49 -13.85
N GLU A 17 15.62 4.74 -14.30
CA GLU A 17 15.01 6.07 -14.24
C GLU A 17 14.73 6.51 -12.78
N ILE A 18 14.22 5.61 -11.92
CA ILE A 18 14.02 5.89 -10.49
C ILE A 18 15.36 6.24 -9.82
N LYS A 19 16.42 5.52 -10.15
CA LYS A 19 17.76 5.81 -9.64
C LYS A 19 18.23 7.21 -10.05
N LYS A 20 17.97 7.65 -11.29
CA LYS A 20 18.28 9.02 -11.74
C LYS A 20 17.55 10.07 -10.91
N HIS A 21 16.25 9.87 -10.58
CA HIS A 21 15.52 10.77 -9.69
C HIS A 21 16.14 10.85 -8.29
N GLN A 22 16.60 9.71 -7.76
CA GLN A 22 17.27 9.66 -6.46
C GLN A 22 18.59 10.44 -6.49
N GLU A 23 19.44 10.18 -7.49
CA GLU A 23 20.74 10.83 -7.66
C GLU A 23 20.64 12.35 -7.89
N ALA A 24 19.56 12.80 -8.53
CA ALA A 24 19.27 14.21 -8.78
C ALA A 24 18.53 14.93 -7.61
N ASP A 25 18.34 14.27 -6.45
CA ASP A 25 17.58 14.79 -5.29
C ASP A 25 16.18 15.29 -5.68
N GLN A 26 15.50 14.55 -6.56
CA GLN A 26 14.18 14.89 -7.08
C GLN A 26 13.02 14.23 -6.29
N ILE A 27 13.34 13.30 -5.39
CA ILE A 27 12.36 12.56 -4.60
C ILE A 27 12.05 13.33 -3.32
N ILE A 28 10.81 13.83 -3.20
CA ILE A 28 10.36 14.64 -2.07
C ILE A 28 8.93 14.28 -1.66
N GLN A 29 8.64 14.34 -0.37
CA GLN A 29 7.29 14.10 0.17
C GLN A 29 6.35 15.29 -0.11
N GLY A 30 5.04 15.02 -0.07
CA GLY A 30 3.97 16.03 -0.10
C GLY A 30 3.59 16.55 -1.48
N THR A 31 4.03 15.93 -2.59
CA THR A 31 3.62 16.35 -3.93
C THR A 31 3.82 15.28 -4.99
N TYR A 32 2.84 15.08 -5.85
CA TYR A 32 2.95 14.17 -7.00
C TYR A 32 3.83 14.72 -8.14
N GLY A 33 4.17 15.98 -8.10
CA GLY A 33 5.08 16.60 -9.06
C GLY A 33 4.96 18.12 -9.07
N LYS A 34 6.10 18.78 -9.08
CA LYS A 34 6.23 20.24 -9.24
C LYS A 34 7.51 20.59 -9.97
N GLY A 35 7.50 21.76 -10.63
CA GLY A 35 8.62 22.22 -11.45
C GLY A 35 8.60 21.63 -12.87
N SER A 36 9.67 21.83 -13.61
CA SER A 36 9.85 21.36 -14.99
C SER A 36 11.32 21.11 -15.29
N GLY A 37 11.60 20.23 -16.27
CA GLY A 37 12.97 19.89 -16.66
C GLY A 37 13.81 19.38 -15.46
N GLU A 38 14.99 19.95 -15.28
CA GLU A 38 15.91 19.58 -14.19
C GLU A 38 15.41 19.99 -12.80
N SER A 39 14.51 20.99 -12.71
CA SER A 39 13.93 21.44 -11.44
C SER A 39 12.70 20.60 -11.00
N TRP A 40 12.29 19.61 -11.78
CA TRP A 40 11.15 18.77 -11.45
C TRP A 40 11.44 17.91 -10.22
N LYS A 41 10.45 17.84 -9.30
CA LYS A 41 10.50 17.00 -8.08
C LYS A 41 9.11 16.41 -7.81
N GLY A 42 9.07 15.20 -7.21
CA GLY A 42 7.81 14.54 -6.86
C GLY A 42 7.98 13.47 -5.78
N CYS A 43 6.84 12.93 -5.28
CA CYS A 43 6.82 11.79 -4.37
C CYS A 43 7.25 10.50 -5.10
N ALA A 44 7.23 9.37 -4.40
CA ALA A 44 7.56 8.06 -4.97
C ALA A 44 6.77 7.76 -6.25
N VAL A 45 5.44 7.84 -6.16
CA VAL A 45 4.53 7.60 -7.29
C VAL A 45 4.69 8.66 -8.38
N GLY A 46 4.84 9.93 -8.00
CA GLY A 46 5.08 11.02 -8.93
C GLY A 46 6.34 10.81 -9.77
N CYS A 47 7.47 10.46 -9.15
CA CYS A 47 8.74 10.13 -9.82
C CYS A 47 8.58 8.93 -10.73
N SER A 48 7.90 7.89 -10.28
CA SER A 48 7.65 6.67 -11.04
C SER A 48 6.85 6.94 -12.32
N ILE A 49 5.74 7.68 -12.21
CA ILE A 49 4.91 8.01 -13.37
C ILE A 49 5.62 9.01 -14.29
N HIS A 50 6.40 9.94 -13.75
CA HIS A 50 7.24 10.82 -14.56
C HIS A 50 8.28 10.04 -15.37
N SER A 51 8.90 9.03 -14.76
CA SER A 51 9.82 8.10 -15.44
C SER A 51 9.11 7.35 -16.58
N LEU A 52 7.92 6.80 -16.32
CA LEU A 52 7.11 6.12 -17.33
C LEU A 52 6.72 7.04 -18.50
N ASN A 53 6.39 8.30 -18.20
CA ASN A 53 6.12 9.29 -19.24
C ASN A 53 7.33 9.49 -20.18
N ARG A 54 8.54 9.51 -19.62
CA ARG A 54 9.77 9.63 -20.40
C ARG A 54 10.07 8.38 -21.21
N LEU A 55 9.99 7.20 -20.58
CA LEU A 55 10.29 5.92 -21.22
C LEU A 55 9.34 5.58 -22.37
N GLN A 56 8.04 5.87 -22.16
CA GLN A 56 6.98 5.47 -23.11
C GLN A 56 6.50 6.60 -24.03
N GLY A 57 7.04 7.81 -23.89
CA GLY A 57 6.57 8.98 -24.65
C GLY A 57 5.09 9.33 -24.37
N LYS A 58 4.61 9.06 -23.14
CA LYS A 58 3.23 9.28 -22.69
C LYS A 58 3.11 10.56 -21.85
N ARG A 59 1.88 10.90 -21.48
CA ARG A 59 1.54 12.02 -20.59
C ARG A 59 0.53 11.55 -19.55
N TYR A 60 0.90 10.54 -18.76
CA TYR A 60 0.11 10.10 -17.62
C TYR A 60 0.07 11.20 -16.56
N ASP A 61 -1.05 11.33 -15.89
CA ASP A 61 -1.16 12.17 -14.69
C ASP A 61 -0.34 11.52 -13.56
N THR A 62 0.60 12.28 -13.00
CA THR A 62 1.53 11.82 -11.96
C THR A 62 0.86 11.46 -10.64
N SER A 63 -0.40 11.83 -10.44
CA SER A 63 -1.22 11.45 -9.28
C SER A 63 -2.05 10.19 -9.49
N ASN A 64 -2.08 9.63 -10.71
CA ASN A 64 -2.94 8.50 -11.04
C ASN A 64 -2.24 7.15 -10.80
N HIS A 65 -2.43 6.59 -9.60
CA HIS A 65 -1.89 5.29 -9.18
C HIS A 65 -2.25 4.13 -10.12
N LYS A 66 -3.39 4.21 -10.84
CA LYS A 66 -3.81 3.18 -11.79
C LYS A 66 -2.85 3.02 -12.98
N VAL A 67 -2.00 4.00 -13.22
CA VAL A 67 -0.93 3.89 -14.23
C VAL A 67 0.00 2.71 -13.97
N TYR A 68 0.23 2.35 -12.70
CA TYR A 68 1.05 1.19 -12.33
C TYR A 68 0.48 -0.13 -12.89
N GLU A 69 -0.84 -0.29 -12.92
CA GLU A 69 -1.46 -1.49 -13.50
C GLU A 69 -1.21 -1.57 -15.01
N THR A 70 -1.46 -0.47 -15.70
CA THR A 70 -1.42 -0.45 -17.16
C THR A 70 -0.02 -0.40 -17.74
N ALA A 71 0.91 0.28 -17.05
CA ALA A 71 2.26 0.52 -17.55
C ALA A 71 3.32 -0.42 -16.96
N LEU A 72 3.07 -0.98 -15.76
CA LEU A 72 4.03 -1.84 -15.05
C LEU A 72 3.46 -3.21 -14.67
N GLY A 73 2.17 -3.47 -14.83
CA GLY A 73 1.56 -4.69 -14.31
C GLY A 73 1.63 -4.82 -12.79
N ILE A 74 1.76 -3.70 -12.08
CA ILE A 74 1.78 -3.62 -10.62
C ILE A 74 0.40 -3.14 -10.17
N PRO A 75 -0.31 -3.87 -9.27
CA PRO A 75 -1.66 -3.52 -8.86
C PRO A 75 -1.77 -2.11 -8.25
N GLU A 76 -2.86 -1.40 -8.54
CA GLU A 76 -3.11 -0.05 -8.01
C GLU A 76 -3.03 0.01 -6.48
N TRP A 77 -3.57 -1.01 -5.78
CA TRP A 77 -3.51 -1.04 -4.32
C TRP A 77 -2.07 -1.02 -3.79
N LEU A 78 -1.13 -1.66 -4.52
CA LEU A 78 0.28 -1.70 -4.11
C LEU A 78 0.98 -0.35 -4.38
N ALA A 79 0.62 0.34 -5.47
CA ALA A 79 1.08 1.72 -5.72
C ALA A 79 0.58 2.70 -4.64
N ARG A 80 -0.68 2.54 -4.19
CA ARG A 80 -1.22 3.34 -3.07
C ARG A 80 -0.54 3.03 -1.74
N LEU A 81 -0.20 1.76 -1.51
CA LEU A 81 0.56 1.36 -0.32
C LEU A 81 1.99 1.91 -0.35
N GLU A 82 2.64 1.87 -1.52
CA GLU A 82 3.97 2.49 -1.73
C GLU A 82 3.93 3.97 -1.34
N ASP A 83 2.95 4.72 -1.87
CA ASP A 83 2.78 6.15 -1.63
C ASP A 83 2.55 6.45 -0.15
N GLY A 84 1.63 5.73 0.49
CA GLY A 84 1.34 5.90 1.92
C GLY A 84 2.56 5.62 2.81
N ILE A 85 3.31 4.56 2.55
CA ILE A 85 4.54 4.26 3.28
C ILE A 85 5.59 5.37 3.04
N PHE A 86 5.74 5.81 1.79
CA PHE A 86 6.67 6.86 1.43
C PHE A 86 6.43 8.17 2.21
N GLU A 87 5.18 8.62 2.29
CA GLU A 87 4.83 9.87 2.95
C GLU A 87 5.07 9.85 4.48
N GLU A 88 5.00 8.67 5.11
CA GLU A 88 5.19 8.49 6.56
C GLU A 88 6.63 8.14 6.96
N LEU A 89 7.50 7.81 6.01
CA LEU A 89 8.89 7.48 6.31
C LEU A 89 9.70 8.73 6.70
N PRO A 90 10.71 8.60 7.58
CA PRO A 90 11.72 9.65 7.76
C PRO A 90 12.37 10.01 6.42
N VAL A 91 12.61 11.31 6.18
CA VAL A 91 13.06 11.88 4.89
C VAL A 91 14.20 11.08 4.24
N GLU A 92 15.23 10.70 4.99
CA GLU A 92 16.37 9.96 4.45
C GLU A 92 16.02 8.54 4.00
N LYS A 93 15.02 7.91 4.62
CA LYS A 93 14.49 6.60 4.20
C LYS A 93 13.53 6.76 3.03
N ALA A 94 12.70 7.79 3.05
CA ALA A 94 11.80 8.11 1.96
C ALA A 94 12.54 8.29 0.63
N LYS A 95 13.68 8.98 0.61
CA LYS A 95 14.50 9.15 -0.60
C LYS A 95 14.99 7.85 -1.22
N GLN A 96 15.20 6.81 -0.41
CA GLN A 96 15.68 5.50 -0.86
C GLN A 96 14.54 4.55 -1.22
N TRP A 97 13.34 4.80 -0.67
CA TRP A 97 12.21 3.88 -0.72
C TRP A 97 11.75 3.52 -2.14
N PRO A 98 11.55 4.46 -3.09
CA PRO A 98 11.08 4.11 -4.43
C PRO A 98 12.02 3.16 -5.17
N LEU A 99 13.33 3.35 -5.04
CA LEU A 99 14.33 2.48 -5.65
C LEU A 99 14.30 1.09 -5.01
N CYS A 100 14.23 1.02 -3.67
CA CYS A 100 14.12 -0.25 -2.95
C CYS A 100 12.85 -0.99 -3.35
N PHE A 101 11.71 -0.30 -3.40
CA PHE A 101 10.42 -0.86 -3.80
C PHE A 101 10.46 -1.43 -5.22
N ALA A 102 10.84 -0.61 -6.20
CA ALA A 102 10.91 -1.03 -7.59
C ALA A 102 11.87 -2.21 -7.81
N SER A 103 13.02 -2.19 -7.14
CA SER A 103 14.04 -3.25 -7.26
C SER A 103 13.60 -4.57 -6.66
N ALA A 104 12.83 -4.55 -5.56
CA ALA A 104 12.38 -5.75 -4.84
C ALA A 104 11.37 -6.59 -5.64
N ILE A 105 10.60 -5.97 -6.54
CA ILE A 105 9.59 -6.66 -7.32
C ILE A 105 10.24 -7.47 -8.44
N SER A 106 10.03 -8.78 -8.46
CA SER A 106 10.55 -9.66 -9.53
C SER A 106 9.71 -9.54 -10.80
N VAL A 107 10.36 -9.63 -11.95
CA VAL A 107 9.68 -9.67 -13.27
C VAL A 107 8.74 -10.86 -13.32
N GLY A 108 7.52 -10.65 -13.80
CA GLY A 108 6.50 -11.69 -13.94
C GLY A 108 5.86 -12.15 -12.63
N ALA A 109 6.24 -11.56 -11.48
CA ALA A 109 5.65 -11.92 -10.19
C ALA A 109 4.13 -11.66 -10.17
N ASP A 110 3.39 -12.59 -9.57
CA ASP A 110 2.03 -12.34 -9.13
C ASP A 110 2.06 -11.65 -7.76
N LEU A 111 1.57 -10.42 -7.72
CA LEU A 111 1.62 -9.58 -6.52
C LEU A 111 0.34 -9.64 -5.66
N GLU A 112 -0.74 -10.26 -6.15
CA GLU A 112 -2.01 -10.35 -5.38
C GLU A 112 -1.85 -11.06 -4.02
N PRO A 113 -1.09 -12.16 -3.89
CA PRO A 113 -0.88 -12.78 -2.58
C PRO A 113 -0.16 -11.89 -1.56
N VAL A 114 0.61 -10.88 -2.02
CA VAL A 114 1.32 -9.93 -1.13
C VAL A 114 0.31 -9.12 -0.30
N LYS A 115 -0.83 -8.77 -0.88
CA LYS A 115 -1.92 -8.05 -0.20
C LYS A 115 -2.36 -8.78 1.07
N TYR A 116 -2.70 -10.04 0.93
CA TYR A 116 -3.21 -10.84 2.06
C TYR A 116 -2.14 -11.07 3.12
N LYS A 117 -0.91 -11.37 2.70
CA LYS A 117 0.25 -11.54 3.61
C LYS A 117 0.55 -10.27 4.39
N PHE A 118 0.53 -9.11 3.71
CA PHE A 118 0.79 -7.84 4.36
C PHE A 118 -0.33 -7.44 5.32
N CYS A 119 -1.61 -7.64 4.95
CA CYS A 119 -2.73 -7.43 5.86
C CYS A 119 -2.66 -8.35 7.09
N ALA A 120 -2.36 -9.64 6.90
CA ALA A 120 -2.18 -10.57 8.03
C ALA A 120 -1.04 -10.12 8.96
N PHE A 121 0.08 -9.66 8.42
CA PHE A 121 1.18 -9.08 9.20
C PHE A 121 0.72 -7.86 10.02
N LEU A 122 0.01 -6.90 9.41
CA LEU A 122 -0.48 -5.71 10.11
C LEU A 122 -1.48 -6.06 11.24
N LEU A 123 -2.40 -6.98 10.98
CA LEU A 123 -3.38 -7.45 11.98
C LEU A 123 -2.70 -8.15 13.15
N SER A 124 -1.71 -9.01 12.88
CA SER A 124 -0.92 -9.66 13.92
C SER A 124 -0.17 -8.64 14.79
N ARG A 125 0.45 -7.64 14.17
CA ARG A 125 1.13 -6.54 14.91
C ARG A 125 0.14 -5.72 15.74
N ASN A 126 -1.07 -5.48 15.24
CA ASN A 126 -2.10 -4.79 16.01
C ASN A 126 -2.54 -5.61 17.23
N ILE A 127 -2.71 -6.92 17.10
CA ILE A 127 -3.01 -7.82 18.23
C ILE A 127 -1.91 -7.71 19.31
N GLU A 128 -0.64 -7.84 18.93
CA GLU A 128 0.48 -7.70 19.86
C GLU A 128 0.45 -6.35 20.60
N ARG A 129 0.19 -5.26 19.88
CA ARG A 129 0.09 -3.92 20.45
C ARG A 129 -1.07 -3.82 21.44
N ILE A 130 -2.25 -4.32 21.13
CA ILE A 130 -3.42 -4.28 22.01
C ILE A 130 -3.16 -5.09 23.27
N LEU A 131 -2.54 -6.26 23.16
CA LEU A 131 -2.20 -7.08 24.33
C LEU A 131 -1.22 -6.39 25.27
N SER A 132 -0.38 -5.47 24.77
CA SER A 132 0.57 -4.69 25.58
C SER A 132 -0.04 -3.45 26.26
N LEU A 133 -1.27 -3.03 25.89
CA LEU A 133 -1.91 -1.86 26.49
C LEU A 133 -2.38 -2.15 27.94
N ASP A 134 -2.37 -1.14 28.79
CA ASP A 134 -2.94 -1.20 30.14
C ASP A 134 -4.42 -0.78 30.11
N ILE A 135 -5.28 -1.71 29.67
CA ILE A 135 -6.74 -1.56 29.59
C ILE A 135 -7.42 -2.80 30.17
N ALA A 136 -8.72 -2.72 30.43
CA ALA A 136 -9.50 -3.83 30.97
C ALA A 136 -9.35 -5.11 30.15
N SER A 137 -9.13 -6.23 30.81
CA SER A 137 -8.89 -7.55 30.17
C SER A 137 -10.02 -7.95 29.24
N GLU A 138 -11.28 -7.77 29.68
CA GLU A 138 -12.47 -8.10 28.88
C GLU A 138 -12.50 -7.31 27.56
N LEU A 139 -12.18 -6.02 27.57
CA LEU A 139 -12.09 -5.20 26.37
C LEU A 139 -10.98 -5.67 25.44
N LYS A 140 -9.80 -6.03 26.01
CA LYS A 140 -8.72 -6.60 25.20
C LYS A 140 -9.17 -7.86 24.46
N ASP A 141 -9.82 -8.77 25.18
CA ASP A 141 -10.24 -10.05 24.65
C ASP A 141 -11.27 -9.87 23.51
N GLN A 142 -12.25 -8.97 23.68
CA GLN A 142 -13.22 -8.64 22.64
C GLN A 142 -12.57 -8.08 21.39
N VAL A 143 -11.68 -7.08 21.52
CA VAL A 143 -11.00 -6.45 20.39
C VAL A 143 -10.05 -7.43 19.69
N VAL A 144 -9.29 -8.22 20.45
CA VAL A 144 -8.39 -9.25 19.87
C VAL A 144 -9.19 -10.31 19.13
N GLN A 145 -10.33 -10.73 19.67
CA GLN A 145 -11.20 -11.72 19.01
C GLN A 145 -11.74 -11.18 17.67
N ALA A 146 -12.20 -9.93 17.63
CA ALA A 146 -12.66 -9.29 16.40
C ALA A 146 -11.54 -9.22 15.34
N ILE A 147 -10.33 -8.78 15.73
CA ILE A 147 -9.19 -8.71 14.82
C ILE A 147 -8.78 -10.12 14.33
N ARG A 148 -8.82 -11.13 15.20
CA ARG A 148 -8.51 -12.52 14.80
C ARG A 148 -9.50 -13.05 13.77
N GLY A 149 -10.78 -12.69 13.85
CA GLY A 149 -11.75 -13.04 12.81
C GLY A 149 -11.31 -12.59 11.42
N VAL A 150 -10.90 -11.33 11.30
CA VAL A 150 -10.38 -10.77 10.04
C VAL A 150 -9.02 -11.36 9.65
N LEU A 151 -8.13 -11.59 10.62
CA LEU A 151 -6.83 -12.22 10.38
C LEU A 151 -6.99 -13.61 9.75
N ASN A 152 -7.88 -14.43 10.29
CA ASN A 152 -8.14 -15.77 9.76
C ASN A 152 -8.60 -15.75 8.30
N LEU A 153 -9.37 -14.73 7.88
CA LEU A 153 -9.78 -14.56 6.48
C LEU A 153 -8.57 -14.29 5.56
N HIS A 154 -7.65 -13.43 6.00
CA HIS A 154 -6.43 -13.16 5.24
C HIS A 154 -5.51 -14.37 5.18
N GLU A 155 -5.35 -15.12 6.26
CA GLU A 155 -4.57 -16.36 6.30
C GLU A 155 -5.17 -17.43 5.39
N ALA A 156 -6.50 -17.57 5.38
CA ALA A 156 -7.20 -18.46 4.46
C ALA A 156 -6.98 -18.04 3.00
N ALA A 157 -7.03 -16.74 2.70
CA ALA A 157 -6.74 -16.23 1.36
C ALA A 157 -5.28 -16.47 0.94
N VAL A 158 -4.33 -16.38 1.87
CA VAL A 158 -2.92 -16.76 1.60
C VAL A 158 -2.81 -18.24 1.27
N ALA A 159 -3.54 -19.12 1.99
CA ALA A 159 -3.48 -20.56 1.80
C ALA A 159 -4.18 -21.02 0.51
N THR A 160 -5.29 -20.41 0.15
CA THR A 160 -6.14 -20.81 -0.99
C THR A 160 -5.87 -20.03 -2.28
N GLY A 161 -5.21 -18.89 -2.20
CA GLY A 161 -5.04 -17.93 -3.29
C GLY A 161 -6.33 -17.17 -3.65
N LYS A 162 -7.39 -17.24 -2.82
CA LYS A 162 -8.69 -16.63 -3.07
C LYS A 162 -9.23 -15.94 -1.84
N TRP A 163 -9.80 -14.75 -2.03
CA TRP A 163 -10.58 -14.08 -1.02
C TRP A 163 -11.99 -14.66 -0.96
N ASP A 164 -12.47 -14.95 0.24
CA ASP A 164 -13.82 -15.45 0.50
C ASP A 164 -14.73 -14.27 0.88
N GLU A 165 -15.50 -13.79 -0.08
CA GLU A 165 -16.42 -12.65 0.09
C GLU A 165 -17.56 -12.99 1.07
N GLU A 166 -18.05 -14.23 1.06
CA GLU A 166 -19.16 -14.65 1.94
C GLU A 166 -18.68 -14.75 3.39
N ALA A 167 -17.53 -15.37 3.63
CA ALA A 167 -16.93 -15.42 4.95
C ALA A 167 -16.52 -14.03 5.46
N ALA A 168 -16.05 -13.15 4.58
CA ALA A 168 -15.73 -11.77 4.94
C ALA A 168 -16.98 -10.97 5.33
N ALA A 169 -18.06 -11.12 4.58
CA ALA A 169 -19.36 -10.49 4.91
C ALA A 169 -19.93 -11.01 6.23
N ALA A 170 -19.81 -12.32 6.49
CA ALA A 170 -20.28 -12.92 7.74
C ALA A 170 -19.45 -12.49 8.97
N ALA A 171 -18.17 -12.15 8.78
CA ALA A 171 -17.30 -11.64 9.85
C ALA A 171 -17.55 -10.15 10.16
N ALA A 172 -18.23 -9.42 9.29
CA ALA A 172 -18.54 -8.02 9.45
C ALA A 172 -19.90 -7.86 10.18
N ASP A 173 -19.84 -7.68 11.50
CA ASP A 173 -21.04 -7.42 12.31
C ASP A 173 -21.46 -5.95 12.17
N TYR A 174 -22.11 -5.66 11.04
CA TYR A 174 -22.57 -4.29 10.73
C TYR A 174 -23.67 -3.79 11.68
N GLU A 175 -24.49 -4.67 12.25
CA GLU A 175 -25.51 -4.29 13.24
C GLU A 175 -24.83 -3.80 14.53
N LEU A 176 -23.86 -4.56 15.04
CA LEU A 176 -23.06 -4.15 16.20
C LEU A 176 -22.32 -2.82 15.93
N PHE A 177 -21.77 -2.62 14.74
CA PHE A 177 -21.08 -1.37 14.41
C PHE A 177 -22.04 -0.18 14.34
N ALA A 178 -23.23 -0.37 13.78
CA ALA A 178 -24.26 0.65 13.71
C ALA A 178 -24.75 1.03 15.12
N ASP A 179 -25.06 0.05 15.96
CA ASP A 179 -25.52 0.27 17.33
C ASP A 179 -24.48 1.00 18.16
N LYS A 180 -23.22 0.58 18.08
CA LYS A 180 -22.12 1.24 18.79
C LYS A 180 -21.88 2.67 18.32
N LEU A 181 -21.99 2.92 17.02
CA LEU A 181 -21.88 4.28 16.49
C LEU A 181 -22.98 5.19 17.03
N ILE A 182 -24.22 4.73 17.09
CA ILE A 182 -25.35 5.48 17.64
C ILE A 182 -25.14 5.78 19.13
N GLU A 183 -24.71 4.79 19.91
CA GLU A 183 -24.36 4.96 21.33
C GLU A 183 -23.31 6.07 21.52
N LEU A 184 -22.20 6.01 20.78
CA LEU A 184 -21.12 7.00 20.87
C LEU A 184 -21.57 8.41 20.45
N LEU A 185 -22.45 8.51 19.44
CA LEU A 185 -23.01 9.80 19.02
C LEU A 185 -23.94 10.40 20.08
N GLN A 186 -24.67 9.56 20.82
CA GLN A 186 -25.53 10.01 21.93
C GLN A 186 -24.69 10.48 23.13
N GLU A 187 -23.61 9.77 23.47
CA GLU A 187 -22.68 10.17 24.53
C GLU A 187 -21.98 11.51 24.22
N ALA A 188 -21.67 11.78 22.95
CA ALA A 188 -21.01 13.02 22.53
C ALA A 188 -21.89 14.28 22.64
N GLN A 189 -23.22 14.14 22.86
CA GLN A 189 -24.17 15.24 23.01
C GLN A 189 -24.41 15.64 24.48
N SER A 190 -23.86 14.92 25.43
CA SER A 190 -24.00 15.15 26.89
C SER A 190 -22.76 15.81 27.46
#